data_ce6a27cf00fd3960a0854dfd7c431ed6
#
_entry.id   ce6a27cf00fd3960a0854dfd7c431ed6
#
_cell.length_a   1.000
_cell.length_b   1.000
_cell.length_c   1.000
_cell.angle_alpha   90.00
_cell.angle_beta   90.00
_cell.angle_gamma   90.00
#
_symmetry.space_group_name_H-M   'P 1'
#
loop_
_entity.id
_entity.type
_entity.pdbx_description
1 polymer ?
#
loop_
_entity_poly.entity_id
_entity_poly.type
_entity_poly.pdbx_seq_one_letter_code
_entity_poly.pdbx_strand_id
1 'polypeptide(L)'
;MKHIVLTGGGTAGHVTPNIALIPTLKAAGYQISYIGSYEGIERKLIEEMGIPYYGISSGKLRRYFDPKNFSDPFRVLKGFHEAKKLLKKLKPDVVVSKGGFVTVPVVIAAKRCKIPAIIHESDMTPGLANKLCIPSAVKVCCNFPETVSSLPADKAVLTGTPIRQELMKGDKEAGRQFCGFTSDKPVLMVIGGSLGAASVNDHIRKILPELLKDFQVIHLCGKGKMDETLKGTEGYVQYEYIKEELPDLFALSDVVISRAGANAICEISALHKPNLLIPLSANASRGDQILNARSFEKQGFSMVLEEEEITDEKLLDTIHQLYDNRHSFEEAMSAGKQMDSIHHIVSLIEECVLSKK
;
A
#
# COMPACT_ATOMS: atom_id res chain seq x y z
N MET A 1 28.45 5.81 12.20
CA MET A 1 26.99 5.55 12.33
C MET A 1 26.48 5.28 10.93
N LYS A 2 25.73 4.19 10.70
CA LYS A 2 25.15 3.89 9.37
C LYS A 2 24.06 4.93 9.05
N HIS A 3 24.04 5.44 7.83
CA HIS A 3 23.06 6.45 7.40
C HIS A 3 22.28 5.97 6.18
N ILE A 4 20.97 6.01 6.25
CA ILE A 4 20.06 5.64 5.16
C ILE A 4 19.21 6.82 4.71
N VAL A 5 19.03 6.97 3.42
CA VAL A 5 18.04 7.87 2.84
C VAL A 5 16.87 7.05 2.32
N LEU A 6 15.69 7.31 2.86
CA LEU A 6 14.42 6.78 2.34
C LEU A 6 13.82 7.78 1.36
N THR A 7 13.14 7.30 0.32
CA THR A 7 12.43 8.14 -0.64
C THR A 7 11.19 7.43 -1.16
N GLY A 8 10.15 8.20 -1.40
CA GLY A 8 8.85 7.74 -1.88
C GLY A 8 7.87 8.91 -1.81
N GLY A 9 6.83 8.91 -2.65
CA GLY A 9 5.87 10.00 -2.54
C GLY A 9 4.82 10.04 -3.64
N GLY A 10 4.01 11.08 -3.56
CA GLY A 10 2.89 11.30 -4.45
C GLY A 10 1.59 10.63 -4.00
N THR A 11 1.65 9.51 -3.29
CA THR A 11 0.51 8.84 -2.65
C THR A 11 0.93 8.21 -1.32
N ALA A 12 -0.01 7.99 -0.41
CA ALA A 12 0.27 7.31 0.86
C ALA A 12 0.86 5.91 0.66
N GLY A 13 0.43 5.19 -0.39
CA GLY A 13 0.95 3.86 -0.73
C GLY A 13 2.45 3.82 -1.04
N HIS A 14 3.06 4.94 -1.46
CA HIS A 14 4.51 5.03 -1.64
C HIS A 14 5.26 5.49 -0.36
N VAL A 15 4.55 5.77 0.72
CA VAL A 15 5.14 6.28 1.96
C VAL A 15 5.00 5.27 3.09
N THR A 16 3.81 4.69 3.26
CA THR A 16 3.47 3.79 4.36
C THR A 16 4.45 2.60 4.51
N PRO A 17 4.89 1.92 3.44
CA PRO A 17 5.87 0.84 3.62
C PRO A 17 7.26 1.32 4.03
N ASN A 18 7.66 2.54 3.66
CA ASN A 18 8.88 3.14 4.21
C ASN A 18 8.73 3.42 5.71
N ILE A 19 7.54 3.89 6.12
CA ILE A 19 7.21 4.10 7.55
C ILE A 19 7.32 2.78 8.32
N ALA A 20 6.81 1.68 7.78
CA ALA A 20 6.89 0.37 8.40
C ALA A 20 8.33 -0.14 8.63
N LEU A 21 9.30 0.30 7.80
CA LEU A 21 10.71 -0.05 7.96
C LEU A 21 11.42 0.76 9.06
N ILE A 22 10.94 1.96 9.37
CA ILE A 22 11.65 2.93 10.24
C ILE A 22 11.97 2.35 11.62
N PRO A 23 11.05 1.69 12.35
CA PRO A 23 11.36 1.15 13.68
C PRO A 23 12.52 0.17 13.65
N THR A 24 12.50 -0.78 12.72
CA THR A 24 13.54 -1.81 12.58
C THR A 24 14.88 -1.22 12.15
N LEU A 25 14.87 -0.22 11.24
CA LEU A 25 16.08 0.49 10.83
C LEU A 25 16.69 1.29 11.99
N LYS A 26 15.87 1.95 12.82
CA LYS A 26 16.34 2.63 14.04
C LYS A 26 16.95 1.65 15.02
N ALA A 27 16.31 0.51 15.25
CA ALA A 27 16.83 -0.56 16.12
C ALA A 27 18.14 -1.14 15.60
N ALA A 28 18.34 -1.23 14.27
CA ALA A 28 19.60 -1.63 13.63
C ALA A 28 20.68 -0.52 13.62
N GLY A 29 20.45 0.62 14.29
CA GLY A 29 21.41 1.71 14.47
C GLY A 29 21.58 2.65 13.27
N TYR A 30 20.59 2.69 12.37
CA TYR A 30 20.60 3.63 11.26
C TYR A 30 20.14 5.03 11.67
N GLN A 31 20.88 6.04 11.24
CA GLN A 31 20.39 7.39 11.10
C GLN A 31 19.56 7.46 9.82
N ILE A 32 18.34 8.00 9.91
CA ILE A 32 17.39 8.03 8.79
C ILE A 32 17.17 9.46 8.34
N SER A 33 17.22 9.69 7.03
CA SER A 33 16.76 10.92 6.39
C SER A 33 15.75 10.56 5.28
N TYR A 34 14.86 11.48 4.98
CA TYR A 34 13.88 11.30 3.91
C TYR A 34 14.02 12.35 2.83
N ILE A 35 14.00 11.94 1.56
CA ILE A 35 13.95 12.86 0.42
C ILE A 35 12.61 12.63 -0.30
N GLY A 36 11.82 13.70 -0.42
CA GLY A 36 10.52 13.70 -1.09
C GLY A 36 10.23 14.99 -1.81
N SER A 37 9.00 15.21 -2.26
CA SER A 37 8.60 16.45 -2.92
C SER A 37 8.41 17.59 -1.92
N TYR A 38 8.46 18.84 -2.38
CA TYR A 38 8.28 20.00 -1.49
C TYR A 38 6.90 20.04 -0.82
N GLU A 39 5.86 19.58 -1.49
CA GLU A 39 4.44 19.72 -1.07
C GLU A 39 3.66 18.40 -1.13
N GLY A 40 4.35 17.26 -1.11
CA GLY A 40 3.69 15.95 -1.14
C GLY A 40 3.11 15.53 0.22
N ILE A 41 2.16 14.60 0.20
CA ILE A 41 1.60 13.99 1.41
C ILE A 41 2.68 13.34 2.28
N GLU A 42 3.75 12.87 1.65
CA GLU A 42 4.91 12.26 2.31
C GLU A 42 5.57 13.20 3.31
N ARG A 43 5.59 14.51 3.03
CA ARG A 43 6.22 15.47 3.91
C ARG A 43 5.58 15.47 5.30
N LYS A 44 4.26 15.62 5.34
CA LYS A 44 3.52 15.64 6.60
C LYS A 44 3.71 14.35 7.38
N LEU A 45 3.55 13.20 6.71
CA LEU A 45 3.65 11.87 7.36
C LEU A 45 5.05 11.61 7.96
N ILE A 46 6.09 12.07 7.31
CA ILE A 46 7.48 11.84 7.75
C ILE A 46 7.91 12.85 8.82
N GLU A 47 7.51 14.12 8.68
CA GLU A 47 7.80 15.15 9.69
C GLU A 47 7.12 14.85 11.04
N GLU A 48 5.88 14.28 11.02
CA GLU A 48 5.17 13.81 12.23
C GLU A 48 5.96 12.72 12.98
N MET A 49 6.82 11.96 12.30
CA MET A 49 7.65 10.92 12.91
C MET A 49 9.01 11.46 13.42
N GLY A 50 9.26 12.76 13.32
CA GLY A 50 10.53 13.39 13.70
C GLY A 50 11.71 12.98 12.82
N ILE A 51 11.47 12.52 11.57
CA ILE A 51 12.51 12.17 10.62
C ILE A 51 12.92 13.42 9.82
N PRO A 52 14.24 13.74 9.70
CA PRO A 52 14.71 14.83 8.86
C PRO A 52 14.23 14.69 7.41
N TYR A 53 13.45 15.66 6.93
CA TYR A 53 12.88 15.70 5.61
C TYR A 53 13.54 16.75 4.71
N TYR A 54 13.79 16.36 3.46
CA TYR A 54 14.40 17.22 2.45
C TYR A 54 13.54 17.23 1.19
N GLY A 55 12.97 18.38 0.85
CA GLY A 55 12.18 18.56 -0.37
C GLY A 55 13.06 18.74 -1.60
N ILE A 56 12.63 18.14 -2.71
CA ILE A 56 13.20 18.35 -4.05
C ILE A 56 12.12 18.64 -5.08
N SER A 57 12.52 19.24 -6.19
CA SER A 57 11.65 19.39 -7.36
C SER A 57 11.33 18.03 -7.94
N SER A 58 10.05 17.79 -8.27
CA SER A 58 9.59 16.57 -8.94
C SER A 58 8.63 16.93 -10.05
N GLY A 59 8.69 16.18 -11.15
CA GLY A 59 7.72 16.23 -12.25
C GLY A 59 6.81 15.02 -12.20
N LYS A 60 5.57 15.16 -12.67
CA LYS A 60 4.66 14.03 -12.91
C LYS A 60 4.52 13.87 -14.42
N LEU A 61 5.03 12.78 -14.99
CA LEU A 61 4.68 12.43 -16.37
C LEU A 61 3.20 12.00 -16.41
N ARG A 62 2.33 12.94 -16.77
CA ARG A 62 0.89 12.69 -16.95
C ARG A 62 0.66 12.03 -18.30
N ARG A 63 -0.23 11.05 -18.33
CA ARG A 63 -0.56 10.30 -19.56
C ARG A 63 -1.50 11.05 -20.50
N TYR A 64 -2.20 12.06 -19.99
CA TYR A 64 -3.07 12.96 -20.75
C TYR A 64 -2.31 14.24 -21.11
N PHE A 65 -2.76 14.91 -22.15
CA PHE A 65 -2.20 16.18 -22.58
C PHE A 65 -2.43 17.24 -21.46
N ASP A 66 -1.33 17.63 -20.82
CA ASP A 66 -1.29 18.69 -19.80
C ASP A 66 -0.11 19.62 -20.13
N PRO A 67 -0.31 20.93 -20.22
CA PRO A 67 0.78 21.88 -20.47
C PRO A 67 1.96 21.72 -19.50
N LYS A 68 1.70 21.23 -18.30
CA LYS A 68 2.75 20.92 -17.30
C LYS A 68 3.69 19.79 -17.75
N ASN A 69 3.29 18.94 -18.69
CA ASN A 69 4.16 17.92 -19.26
C ASN A 69 5.40 18.52 -19.95
N PHE A 70 5.32 19.75 -20.44
CA PHE A 70 6.47 20.45 -21.03
C PHE A 70 7.45 20.98 -19.97
N SER A 71 6.98 21.33 -18.78
CA SER A 71 7.85 21.79 -17.67
C SER A 71 8.39 20.66 -16.81
N ASP A 72 7.74 19.49 -16.82
CA ASP A 72 8.09 18.37 -15.97
C ASP A 72 9.50 17.79 -16.22
N PRO A 73 10.02 17.68 -17.46
CA PRO A 73 11.43 17.28 -17.70
C PRO A 73 12.44 18.22 -17.03
N PHE A 74 12.20 19.54 -17.07
CA PHE A 74 13.07 20.53 -16.41
C PHE A 74 12.99 20.41 -14.88
N ARG A 75 11.80 20.12 -14.33
CA ARG A 75 11.61 19.86 -12.91
C ARG A 75 12.35 18.58 -12.46
N VAL A 76 12.31 17.52 -13.26
CA VAL A 76 13.05 16.28 -13.00
C VAL A 76 14.57 16.56 -13.02
N LEU A 77 15.06 17.33 -14.01
CA LEU A 77 16.48 17.69 -14.10
C LEU A 77 16.90 18.56 -12.90
N LYS A 78 16.08 19.54 -12.51
CA LYS A 78 16.31 20.34 -11.31
C LYS A 78 16.36 19.45 -10.07
N GLY A 79 15.36 18.57 -9.89
CA GLY A 79 15.30 17.60 -8.79
C GLY A 79 16.51 16.67 -8.75
N PHE A 80 17.05 16.26 -9.90
CA PHE A 80 18.28 15.48 -9.97
C PHE A 80 19.49 16.27 -9.39
N HIS A 81 19.65 17.54 -9.74
CA HIS A 81 20.74 18.36 -9.19
C HIS A 81 20.56 18.61 -7.68
N GLU A 82 19.34 18.87 -7.23
CA GLU A 82 18.99 19.03 -5.81
C GLU A 82 19.29 17.74 -5.04
N ALA A 83 18.80 16.59 -5.52
CA ALA A 83 19.07 15.28 -4.93
C ALA A 83 20.57 14.96 -4.87
N LYS A 84 21.30 15.22 -5.95
CA LYS A 84 22.76 15.00 -6.01
C LYS A 84 23.49 15.87 -4.97
N LYS A 85 23.09 17.13 -4.79
CA LYS A 85 23.66 18.03 -3.76
C LYS A 85 23.37 17.52 -2.35
N LEU A 86 22.14 17.09 -2.10
CA LEU A 86 21.72 16.51 -0.82
C LEU A 86 22.48 15.21 -0.51
N LEU A 87 22.55 14.28 -1.45
CA LEU A 87 23.26 13.01 -1.25
C LEU A 87 24.76 13.20 -1.00
N LYS A 88 25.41 14.19 -1.66
CA LYS A 88 26.80 14.57 -1.38
C LYS A 88 26.99 15.17 0.02
N LYS A 89 25.99 15.92 0.52
CA LYS A 89 25.98 16.51 1.87
C LYS A 89 25.72 15.45 2.93
N LEU A 90 24.70 14.63 2.73
CA LEU A 90 24.24 13.62 3.69
C LEU A 90 25.15 12.39 3.74
N LYS A 91 25.83 12.07 2.63
CA LYS A 91 26.72 10.90 2.46
C LYS A 91 26.12 9.60 3.00
N PRO A 92 24.89 9.23 2.59
CA PRO A 92 24.30 8.01 3.09
C PRO A 92 25.03 6.76 2.57
N ASP A 93 24.93 5.68 3.32
CA ASP A 93 25.46 4.38 2.92
C ASP A 93 24.62 3.73 1.85
N VAL A 94 23.29 3.96 1.90
CA VAL A 94 22.31 3.37 1.00
C VAL A 94 21.11 4.30 0.80
N VAL A 95 20.46 4.20 -0.37
CA VAL A 95 19.16 4.81 -0.67
C VAL A 95 18.12 3.72 -0.83
N VAL A 96 16.96 3.86 -0.21
CA VAL A 96 15.82 2.95 -0.39
C VAL A 96 14.62 3.72 -0.93
N SER A 97 14.07 3.27 -2.04
CA SER A 97 12.97 3.90 -2.77
C SER A 97 11.73 3.02 -2.80
N LYS A 98 10.60 3.56 -2.40
CA LYS A 98 9.29 2.90 -2.51
C LYS A 98 8.53 3.29 -3.78
N GLY A 99 9.10 4.11 -4.63
CA GLY A 99 8.48 4.54 -5.89
C GLY A 99 7.78 5.90 -5.80
N GLY A 100 7.08 6.24 -6.88
CA GLY A 100 6.58 7.58 -7.14
C GLY A 100 7.59 8.43 -7.92
N PHE A 101 7.10 9.43 -8.68
CA PHE A 101 7.96 10.20 -9.60
C PHE A 101 9.08 10.99 -8.91
N VAL A 102 8.90 11.36 -7.65
CA VAL A 102 9.94 12.05 -6.86
C VAL A 102 11.19 11.19 -6.64
N THR A 103 11.06 9.86 -6.70
CA THR A 103 12.19 8.95 -6.46
C THR A 103 13.13 8.84 -7.67
N VAL A 104 12.65 9.11 -8.87
CA VAL A 104 13.45 8.99 -10.10
C VAL A 104 14.72 9.83 -10.03
N PRO A 105 14.66 11.16 -9.77
CA PRO A 105 15.87 11.97 -9.63
C PRO A 105 16.78 11.52 -8.48
N VAL A 106 16.20 11.00 -7.38
CA VAL A 106 16.97 10.52 -6.21
C VAL A 106 17.78 9.27 -6.54
N VAL A 107 17.14 8.26 -7.12
CA VAL A 107 17.78 6.97 -7.46
C VAL A 107 18.85 7.16 -8.54
N ILE A 108 18.59 7.99 -9.56
CA ILE A 108 19.59 8.29 -10.60
C ILE A 108 20.78 9.07 -10.00
N ALA A 109 20.51 10.03 -9.09
CA ALA A 109 21.56 10.78 -8.41
C ALA A 109 22.40 9.88 -7.48
N ALA A 110 21.78 8.90 -6.80
CA ALA A 110 22.47 7.92 -5.96
C ALA A 110 23.51 7.15 -6.77
N LYS A 111 23.13 6.61 -7.95
CA LYS A 111 24.07 5.94 -8.86
C LYS A 111 25.24 6.85 -9.27
N ARG A 112 24.97 8.13 -9.60
CA ARG A 112 26.00 9.11 -9.95
C ARG A 112 26.91 9.46 -8.77
N CYS A 113 26.43 9.32 -7.55
CA CYS A 113 27.21 9.50 -6.32
C CYS A 113 27.87 8.20 -5.83
N LYS A 114 27.75 7.08 -6.56
CA LYS A 114 28.23 5.76 -6.16
C LYS A 114 27.63 5.27 -4.83
N ILE A 115 26.39 5.63 -4.59
CA ILE A 115 25.61 5.18 -3.43
C ILE A 115 24.67 4.08 -3.92
N PRO A 116 24.69 2.87 -3.33
CA PRO A 116 23.78 1.80 -3.72
C PRO A 116 22.33 2.23 -3.47
N ALA A 117 21.44 1.89 -4.42
CA ALA A 117 20.03 2.17 -4.31
C ALA A 117 19.22 0.86 -4.43
N ILE A 118 18.35 0.60 -3.46
CA ILE A 118 17.36 -0.47 -3.49
C ILE A 118 16.02 0.16 -3.81
N ILE A 119 15.30 -0.39 -4.76
CA ILE A 119 13.95 0.06 -5.08
C ILE A 119 12.94 -1.03 -4.76
N HIS A 120 11.72 -0.65 -4.46
CA HIS A 120 10.63 -1.57 -4.17
C HIS A 120 9.48 -1.36 -5.16
N GLU A 121 9.06 -2.44 -5.83
CA GLU A 121 7.87 -2.48 -6.68
C GLU A 121 6.75 -3.19 -5.94
N SER A 122 5.62 -2.51 -5.83
CA SER A 122 4.45 -3.03 -5.13
C SER A 122 3.48 -3.76 -6.04
N ASP A 123 3.27 -3.23 -7.24
CA ASP A 123 2.31 -3.78 -8.20
C ASP A 123 2.92 -4.93 -8.98
N MET A 124 2.06 -5.78 -9.56
CA MET A 124 2.52 -6.90 -10.37
C MET A 124 3.30 -6.45 -11.61
N THR A 125 2.93 -5.32 -12.19
CA THR A 125 3.69 -4.71 -13.29
C THR A 125 4.43 -3.46 -12.86
N PRO A 126 5.76 -3.37 -13.12
CA PRO A 126 6.53 -2.20 -12.71
C PRO A 126 5.98 -0.89 -13.26
N GLY A 127 5.75 0.05 -12.34
CA GLY A 127 5.33 1.40 -12.69
C GLY A 127 6.41 2.16 -13.47
N LEU A 128 6.03 3.21 -14.23
CA LEU A 128 6.97 3.98 -15.05
C LEU A 128 8.14 4.56 -14.23
N ALA A 129 7.87 5.06 -13.03
CA ALA A 129 8.92 5.57 -12.15
C ALA A 129 9.96 4.49 -11.82
N ASN A 130 9.51 3.28 -11.43
CA ASN A 130 10.40 2.17 -11.14
C ASN A 130 11.11 1.68 -12.39
N LYS A 131 10.44 1.59 -13.56
CA LYS A 131 11.11 1.26 -14.83
C LYS A 131 12.30 2.17 -15.15
N LEU A 132 12.16 3.47 -14.86
CA LEU A 132 13.26 4.44 -15.03
C LEU A 132 14.37 4.27 -13.96
N CYS A 133 14.03 3.73 -12.79
CA CYS A 133 14.97 3.51 -11.68
C CYS A 133 15.74 2.18 -11.78
N ILE A 134 15.15 1.11 -12.36
CA ILE A 134 15.74 -0.24 -12.45
C ILE A 134 17.20 -0.23 -12.97
N PRO A 135 17.58 0.52 -14.03
CA PRO A 135 18.96 0.56 -14.50
C PRO A 135 19.94 1.16 -13.49
N SER A 136 19.44 1.92 -12.53
CA SER A 136 20.24 2.61 -11.50
C SER A 136 20.22 1.91 -10.14
N ALA A 137 19.32 0.97 -9.95
CA ALA A 137 19.19 0.20 -8.72
C ALA A 137 20.13 -1.01 -8.67
N VAL A 138 20.60 -1.36 -7.48
CA VAL A 138 21.37 -2.58 -7.23
C VAL A 138 20.46 -3.76 -6.93
N LYS A 139 19.32 -3.54 -6.29
CA LYS A 139 18.27 -4.54 -6.03
C LYS A 139 16.89 -3.94 -6.27
N VAL A 140 15.96 -4.80 -6.66
CA VAL A 140 14.55 -4.52 -6.89
C VAL A 140 13.74 -5.48 -6.04
N CYS A 141 13.21 -5.00 -4.93
CA CYS A 141 12.30 -5.76 -4.08
C CYS A 141 10.91 -5.82 -4.74
N CYS A 142 10.27 -6.97 -4.72
CA CYS A 142 8.98 -7.21 -5.38
C CYS A 142 7.99 -7.88 -4.42
N ASN A 143 6.71 -7.55 -4.60
CA ASN A 143 5.61 -8.22 -3.87
C ASN A 143 5.18 -9.53 -4.53
N PHE A 144 5.25 -9.60 -5.87
CA PHE A 144 4.68 -10.69 -6.65
C PHE A 144 5.76 -11.54 -7.30
N PRO A 145 5.64 -12.89 -7.27
CA PRO A 145 6.55 -13.78 -7.99
C PRO A 145 6.63 -13.49 -9.49
N GLU A 146 5.49 -13.11 -10.07
CA GLU A 146 5.37 -12.76 -11.49
C GLU A 146 6.22 -11.53 -11.84
N THR A 147 6.32 -10.56 -10.93
CA THR A 147 7.17 -9.37 -11.10
C THR A 147 8.64 -9.77 -11.16
N VAL A 148 9.07 -10.68 -10.27
CA VAL A 148 10.46 -11.17 -10.26
C VAL A 148 10.86 -11.75 -11.60
N SER A 149 9.98 -12.55 -12.20
CA SER A 149 10.24 -13.20 -13.52
C SER A 149 10.39 -12.20 -14.67
N SER A 150 9.83 -11.00 -14.53
CA SER A 150 9.86 -9.94 -15.55
C SER A 150 11.04 -8.99 -15.45
N LEU A 151 11.88 -9.13 -14.43
CA LEU A 151 12.99 -8.25 -14.10
C LEU A 151 14.35 -8.92 -14.28
N PRO A 152 15.46 -8.14 -14.37
CA PRO A 152 16.81 -8.71 -14.38
C PRO A 152 17.06 -9.61 -13.16
N ALA A 153 17.42 -10.86 -13.41
CA ALA A 153 17.56 -11.91 -12.38
C ALA A 153 18.60 -11.58 -11.30
N ASP A 154 19.63 -10.82 -11.64
CA ASP A 154 20.67 -10.36 -10.70
C ASP A 154 20.18 -9.29 -9.72
N LYS A 155 19.05 -8.65 -10.02
CA LYS A 155 18.49 -7.55 -9.23
C LYS A 155 17.19 -7.90 -8.50
N ALA A 156 16.33 -8.70 -9.13
CA ALA A 156 14.99 -8.98 -8.61
C ALA A 156 15.03 -9.88 -7.37
N VAL A 157 14.30 -9.48 -6.32
CA VAL A 157 14.16 -10.24 -5.08
C VAL A 157 12.71 -10.21 -4.62
N LEU A 158 12.11 -11.37 -4.41
CA LEU A 158 10.79 -11.47 -3.81
C LEU A 158 10.90 -11.20 -2.31
N THR A 159 10.40 -10.06 -1.86
CA THR A 159 10.47 -9.64 -0.45
C THR A 159 9.11 -9.49 0.20
N GLY A 160 8.05 -9.37 -0.59
CA GLY A 160 6.77 -8.88 -0.10
C GLY A 160 6.82 -7.38 0.24
N THR A 161 5.73 -6.88 0.78
CA THR A 161 5.59 -5.48 1.24
C THR A 161 5.81 -5.39 2.76
N PRO A 162 6.57 -4.40 3.25
CA PRO A 162 6.62 -4.10 4.68
C PRO A 162 5.23 -3.75 5.23
N ILE A 163 4.75 -4.52 6.17
CA ILE A 163 3.46 -4.33 6.83
C ILE A 163 3.66 -3.62 8.16
N ARG A 164 2.78 -2.69 8.46
CA ARG A 164 2.78 -1.95 9.74
C ARG A 164 2.48 -2.92 10.88
N GLN A 165 3.41 -3.05 11.82
CA GLN A 165 3.28 -3.98 12.96
C GLN A 165 2.09 -3.64 13.87
N GLU A 166 1.66 -2.38 13.88
CA GLU A 166 0.49 -1.92 14.64
C GLU A 166 -0.79 -2.62 14.18
N LEU A 167 -0.92 -2.94 12.89
CA LEU A 167 -2.10 -3.63 12.36
C LEU A 167 -2.30 -5.03 12.96
N MET A 168 -1.21 -5.68 13.39
CA MET A 168 -1.23 -7.02 13.98
C MET A 168 -1.64 -7.03 15.45
N LYS A 169 -1.82 -5.85 16.07
CA LYS A 169 -2.06 -5.70 17.52
C LYS A 169 -3.48 -5.27 17.85
N GLY A 170 -4.40 -5.40 16.90
CA GLY A 170 -5.80 -5.00 17.10
C GLY A 170 -6.52 -5.86 18.14
N ASP A 171 -7.43 -5.24 18.86
CA ASP A 171 -8.32 -5.84 19.86
C ASP A 171 -9.75 -5.89 19.33
N LYS A 172 -10.29 -7.09 19.20
CA LYS A 172 -11.67 -7.33 18.69
C LYS A 172 -12.72 -6.64 19.56
N GLU A 173 -12.56 -6.68 20.87
CA GLU A 173 -13.53 -6.11 21.80
C GLU A 173 -13.48 -4.58 21.79
N ALA A 174 -12.29 -3.99 21.72
CA ALA A 174 -12.13 -2.54 21.53
C ALA A 174 -12.79 -2.08 20.22
N GLY A 175 -12.62 -2.83 19.13
CA GLY A 175 -13.29 -2.56 17.86
C GLY A 175 -14.81 -2.64 17.96
N ARG A 176 -15.35 -3.63 18.69
CA ARG A 176 -16.79 -3.79 18.93
C ARG A 176 -17.37 -2.61 19.71
N GLN A 177 -16.69 -2.19 20.78
CA GLN A 177 -17.07 -1.03 21.58
C GLN A 177 -17.02 0.26 20.77
N PHE A 178 -15.97 0.46 19.96
CA PHE A 178 -15.83 1.63 19.10
C PHE A 178 -16.96 1.74 18.08
N CYS A 179 -17.38 0.61 17.49
CA CYS A 179 -18.50 0.57 16.53
C CYS A 179 -19.88 0.62 17.22
N GLY A 180 -19.95 0.40 18.54
CA GLY A 180 -21.23 0.29 19.26
C GLY A 180 -22.03 -0.96 18.87
N PHE A 181 -21.37 -2.03 18.41
CA PHE A 181 -22.03 -3.27 18.02
C PHE A 181 -22.39 -4.13 19.24
N THR A 182 -23.66 -4.50 19.33
CA THR A 182 -24.21 -5.29 20.46
C THR A 182 -24.68 -6.69 20.06
N SER A 183 -24.82 -6.96 18.75
CA SER A 183 -25.24 -8.25 18.21
C SER A 183 -24.04 -9.18 18.04
N ASP A 184 -24.27 -10.51 18.04
CA ASP A 184 -23.27 -11.53 17.75
C ASP A 184 -23.15 -11.86 16.25
N LYS A 185 -23.85 -11.11 15.38
CA LYS A 185 -23.71 -11.27 13.93
C LYS A 185 -22.27 -11.07 13.48
N PRO A 186 -21.82 -11.78 12.45
CA PRO A 186 -20.50 -11.58 11.85
C PRO A 186 -20.35 -10.14 11.32
N VAL A 187 -19.11 -9.70 11.26
CA VAL A 187 -18.78 -8.32 10.87
C VAL A 187 -18.14 -8.30 9.48
N LEU A 188 -18.79 -7.61 8.56
CA LEU A 188 -18.29 -7.28 7.24
C LEU A 188 -17.63 -5.89 7.30
N MET A 189 -16.38 -5.79 6.90
CA MET A 189 -15.68 -4.51 6.73
C MET A 189 -15.54 -4.16 5.25
N VAL A 190 -15.91 -2.94 4.87
CA VAL A 190 -15.74 -2.40 3.52
C VAL A 190 -14.72 -1.28 3.54
N ILE A 191 -13.62 -1.41 2.77
CA ILE A 191 -12.53 -0.44 2.73
C ILE A 191 -12.12 -0.10 1.30
N GLY A 192 -12.47 1.12 0.85
CA GLY A 192 -12.18 1.60 -0.50
C GLY A 192 -10.83 2.30 -0.69
N GLY A 193 -9.94 2.26 0.33
CA GLY A 193 -8.71 3.06 0.38
C GLY A 193 -8.97 4.51 0.80
N SER A 194 -7.89 5.32 0.90
CA SER A 194 -7.95 6.68 1.46
C SER A 194 -8.86 7.66 0.71
N LEU A 195 -9.04 7.46 -0.58
CA LEU A 195 -9.94 8.27 -1.41
C LEU A 195 -11.36 7.71 -1.46
N GLY A 196 -11.57 6.50 -0.93
CA GLY A 196 -12.81 5.75 -1.03
C GLY A 196 -13.13 5.31 -2.46
N ALA A 197 -14.04 4.35 -2.59
CA ALA A 197 -14.48 3.77 -3.85
C ALA A 197 -15.97 4.04 -4.05
N ALA A 198 -16.32 5.16 -4.74
CA ALA A 198 -17.72 5.60 -4.87
C ALA A 198 -18.63 4.47 -5.42
N SER A 199 -18.20 3.80 -6.48
CA SER A 199 -18.96 2.70 -7.07
C SER A 199 -19.21 1.56 -6.07
N VAL A 200 -18.18 1.13 -5.33
CA VAL A 200 -18.33 0.10 -4.28
C VAL A 200 -19.27 0.58 -3.18
N ASN A 201 -19.09 1.83 -2.73
CA ASN A 201 -19.96 2.42 -1.69
C ASN A 201 -21.44 2.38 -2.12
N ASP A 202 -21.72 2.74 -3.37
CA ASP A 202 -23.08 2.78 -3.91
C ASP A 202 -23.72 1.39 -3.97
N HIS A 203 -22.98 0.38 -4.44
CA HIS A 203 -23.47 -1.01 -4.47
C HIS A 203 -23.70 -1.56 -3.05
N ILE A 204 -22.78 -1.34 -2.12
CA ILE A 204 -22.95 -1.78 -0.72
C ILE A 204 -24.18 -1.14 -0.09
N ARG A 205 -24.42 0.15 -0.30
CA ARG A 205 -25.59 0.84 0.24
C ARG A 205 -26.91 0.32 -0.33
N LYS A 206 -26.95 -0.04 -1.61
CA LYS A 206 -28.14 -0.64 -2.21
C LYS A 206 -28.54 -1.96 -1.56
N ILE A 207 -27.57 -2.83 -1.28
CA ILE A 207 -27.81 -4.14 -0.68
C ILE A 207 -27.75 -4.12 0.86
N LEU A 208 -27.53 -2.96 1.46
CA LEU A 208 -27.37 -2.82 2.91
C LEU A 208 -28.55 -3.40 3.71
N PRO A 209 -29.83 -3.20 3.34
CA PRO A 209 -30.95 -3.77 4.07
C PRO A 209 -30.90 -5.32 4.11
N GLU A 210 -30.44 -5.96 3.04
CA GLU A 210 -30.26 -7.40 2.99
C GLU A 210 -29.04 -7.86 3.81
N LEU A 211 -27.90 -7.17 3.67
CA LEU A 211 -26.69 -7.44 4.42
C LEU A 211 -26.92 -7.40 5.94
N LEU A 212 -27.69 -6.43 6.42
CA LEU A 212 -27.95 -6.25 7.84
C LEU A 212 -28.83 -7.34 8.45
N LYS A 213 -29.43 -8.22 7.64
CA LYS A 213 -30.11 -9.41 8.17
C LYS A 213 -29.12 -10.40 8.78
N ASP A 214 -27.93 -10.54 8.18
CA ASP A 214 -26.95 -11.57 8.50
C ASP A 214 -25.64 -11.02 9.06
N PHE A 215 -25.30 -9.75 8.76
CA PHE A 215 -24.04 -9.10 9.14
C PHE A 215 -24.25 -7.79 9.92
N GLN A 216 -23.22 -7.38 10.62
CA GLN A 216 -22.97 -6.00 10.99
C GLN A 216 -21.92 -5.44 10.00
N VAL A 217 -22.01 -4.16 9.63
CA VAL A 217 -21.20 -3.60 8.56
C VAL A 217 -20.41 -2.38 9.02
N ILE A 218 -19.10 -2.45 8.87
CA ILE A 218 -18.17 -1.32 9.03
C ILE A 218 -17.83 -0.80 7.63
N HIS A 219 -18.11 0.48 7.34
CA HIS A 219 -17.91 1.03 6.01
C HIS A 219 -16.96 2.23 6.04
N LEU A 220 -15.71 2.04 5.59
CA LEU A 220 -14.74 3.12 5.38
C LEU A 220 -14.95 3.73 4.00
N CYS A 221 -15.83 4.74 3.94
CA CYS A 221 -16.36 5.31 2.69
C CYS A 221 -15.35 6.17 1.93
N GLY A 222 -14.36 6.73 2.61
CA GLY A 222 -13.46 7.77 2.09
C GLY A 222 -13.98 9.19 2.33
N LYS A 223 -13.07 10.14 2.26
CA LYS A 223 -13.33 11.55 2.59
C LYS A 223 -14.49 12.15 1.76
N GLY A 224 -15.46 12.78 2.44
CA GLY A 224 -16.61 13.43 1.83
C GLY A 224 -17.62 12.46 1.20
N LYS A 225 -17.59 11.16 1.58
CA LYS A 225 -18.45 10.14 0.97
C LYS A 225 -19.36 9.40 1.97
N MET A 226 -19.48 9.91 3.17
CA MET A 226 -20.50 9.42 4.10
C MET A 226 -21.90 9.76 3.59
N ASP A 227 -22.85 8.89 3.90
CA ASP A 227 -24.27 9.12 3.62
C ASP A 227 -24.98 9.42 4.95
N GLU A 228 -25.31 10.68 5.15
CA GLU A 228 -25.94 11.15 6.38
C GLU A 228 -27.33 10.52 6.61
N THR A 229 -28.01 10.06 5.56
CA THR A 229 -29.32 9.42 5.67
C THR A 229 -29.26 8.06 6.33
N LEU A 230 -28.09 7.42 6.32
CA LEU A 230 -27.84 6.10 6.91
C LEU A 230 -27.25 6.17 8.33
N LYS A 231 -27.10 7.38 8.88
CA LYS A 231 -26.59 7.59 10.21
C LYS A 231 -27.55 7.03 11.27
N GLY A 232 -27.03 6.23 12.20
CA GLY A 232 -27.83 5.60 13.25
C GLY A 232 -28.58 4.35 12.80
N THR A 233 -28.30 3.82 11.59
CA THR A 233 -28.82 2.52 11.18
C THR A 233 -28.22 1.42 12.05
N GLU A 234 -29.06 0.62 12.70
CA GLU A 234 -28.64 -0.46 13.59
C GLU A 234 -27.76 -1.48 12.83
N GLY A 235 -26.61 -1.84 13.40
CA GLY A 235 -25.67 -2.78 12.78
C GLY A 235 -24.82 -2.18 11.65
N TYR A 236 -24.92 -0.86 11.36
CA TYR A 236 -24.15 -0.18 10.34
C TYR A 236 -23.42 1.04 10.89
N VAL A 237 -22.11 1.09 10.67
CA VAL A 237 -21.30 2.27 10.96
C VAL A 237 -20.49 2.67 9.74
N GLN A 238 -20.36 3.97 9.51
CA GLN A 238 -19.56 4.50 8.41
C GLN A 238 -18.60 5.57 8.91
N TYR A 239 -17.41 5.58 8.31
CA TYR A 239 -16.34 6.52 8.61
C TYR A 239 -15.70 7.02 7.31
N GLU A 240 -15.29 8.28 7.27
CA GLU A 240 -14.50 8.80 6.15
C GLU A 240 -13.10 8.20 6.14
N TYR A 241 -12.47 8.17 7.29
CA TYR A 241 -11.11 7.68 7.48
C TYR A 241 -10.88 7.30 8.95
N ILE A 242 -10.20 6.19 9.18
CA ILE A 242 -9.80 5.70 10.50
C ILE A 242 -8.28 5.45 10.47
N LYS A 243 -7.58 5.80 11.54
CA LYS A 243 -6.14 5.60 11.67
C LYS A 243 -5.79 4.79 12.91
N GLU A 244 -6.17 5.28 14.08
CA GLU A 244 -5.76 4.70 15.37
C GLU A 244 -6.51 3.42 15.67
N GLU A 245 -7.81 3.37 15.41
CA GLU A 245 -8.68 2.23 15.67
C GLU A 245 -8.70 1.20 14.51
N LEU A 246 -8.03 1.48 13.40
CA LEU A 246 -8.01 0.59 12.24
C LEU A 246 -7.55 -0.84 12.57
N PRO A 247 -6.53 -1.07 13.42
CA PRO A 247 -6.16 -2.42 13.86
C PRO A 247 -7.31 -3.16 14.53
N ASP A 248 -8.06 -2.47 15.40
CA ASP A 248 -9.17 -3.04 16.16
C ASP A 248 -10.36 -3.38 15.26
N LEU A 249 -10.61 -2.54 14.25
CA LEU A 249 -11.63 -2.80 13.23
C LEU A 249 -11.27 -4.02 12.36
N PHE A 250 -9.99 -4.18 11.99
CA PHE A 250 -9.54 -5.39 11.32
C PHE A 250 -9.65 -6.62 12.23
N ALA A 251 -9.28 -6.51 13.52
CA ALA A 251 -9.42 -7.60 14.47
C ALA A 251 -10.88 -8.05 14.63
N LEU A 252 -11.81 -7.08 14.65
CA LEU A 252 -13.26 -7.32 14.77
C LEU A 252 -13.83 -7.97 13.50
N SER A 253 -13.34 -7.62 12.32
CA SER A 253 -13.92 -8.06 11.03
C SER A 253 -13.74 -9.55 10.77
N ASP A 254 -14.80 -10.23 10.35
CA ASP A 254 -14.76 -11.62 9.93
C ASP A 254 -14.42 -11.74 8.43
N VAL A 255 -14.92 -10.83 7.61
CA VAL A 255 -14.64 -10.75 6.17
C VAL A 255 -14.44 -9.29 5.73
N VAL A 256 -13.67 -9.08 4.67
CA VAL A 256 -13.30 -7.74 4.19
C VAL A 256 -13.62 -7.59 2.70
N ILE A 257 -14.23 -6.48 2.30
CA ILE A 257 -14.33 -6.05 0.90
C ILE A 257 -13.34 -4.92 0.68
N SER A 258 -12.51 -5.03 -0.35
CA SER A 258 -11.51 -4.01 -0.65
C SER A 258 -11.27 -3.80 -2.14
N ARG A 259 -10.72 -2.64 -2.49
CA ARG A 259 -10.01 -2.47 -3.76
C ARG A 259 -8.71 -3.29 -3.74
N ALA A 260 -8.20 -3.65 -4.92
CA ALA A 260 -6.99 -4.47 -5.07
C ALA A 260 -5.70 -3.64 -5.22
N GLY A 261 -5.57 -2.58 -4.43
CA GLY A 261 -4.29 -1.86 -4.33
C GLY A 261 -3.24 -2.73 -3.62
N ALA A 262 -2.06 -2.85 -4.19
CA ALA A 262 -1.04 -3.81 -3.76
C ALA A 262 -0.71 -3.79 -2.25
N ASN A 263 -0.64 -2.61 -1.63
CA ASN A 263 -0.36 -2.54 -0.19
C ASN A 263 -1.56 -3.00 0.65
N ALA A 264 -2.79 -2.61 0.25
CA ALA A 264 -4.00 -2.98 0.99
C ALA A 264 -4.21 -4.50 0.99
N ILE A 265 -4.07 -5.15 -0.17
CA ILE A 265 -4.22 -6.61 -0.27
C ILE A 265 -3.13 -7.35 0.51
N CYS A 266 -1.89 -6.82 0.56
CA CYS A 266 -0.84 -7.39 1.37
C CYS A 266 -1.11 -7.21 2.88
N GLU A 267 -1.65 -6.06 3.31
CA GLU A 267 -2.06 -5.83 4.71
C GLU A 267 -3.20 -6.80 5.10
N ILE A 268 -4.24 -6.91 4.27
CA ILE A 268 -5.37 -7.82 4.50
C ILE A 268 -4.90 -9.29 4.58
N SER A 269 -4.03 -9.69 3.66
CA SER A 269 -3.48 -11.06 3.65
C SER A 269 -2.59 -11.34 4.86
N ALA A 270 -1.76 -10.37 5.28
CA ALA A 270 -0.93 -10.52 6.48
C ALA A 270 -1.76 -10.68 7.76
N LEU A 271 -2.97 -10.11 7.78
CA LEU A 271 -3.95 -10.27 8.86
C LEU A 271 -4.79 -11.55 8.71
N HIS A 272 -4.54 -12.37 7.69
CA HIS A 272 -5.31 -13.57 7.32
C HIS A 272 -6.82 -13.30 7.22
N LYS A 273 -7.22 -12.11 6.74
CA LYS A 273 -8.63 -11.77 6.61
C LYS A 273 -9.20 -12.26 5.28
N PRO A 274 -10.18 -13.18 5.32
CA PRO A 274 -10.92 -13.57 4.12
C PRO A 274 -11.46 -12.34 3.41
N ASN A 275 -11.26 -12.25 2.10
CA ASN A 275 -11.56 -10.99 1.43
C ASN A 275 -12.10 -11.16 0.01
N LEU A 276 -12.98 -10.22 -0.35
CA LEU A 276 -13.47 -10.00 -1.70
C LEU A 276 -12.77 -8.76 -2.26
N LEU A 277 -12.01 -8.95 -3.32
CA LEU A 277 -11.36 -7.88 -4.04
C LEU A 277 -12.23 -7.39 -5.20
N ILE A 278 -12.52 -6.09 -5.19
CA ILE A 278 -13.20 -5.39 -6.29
C ILE A 278 -12.17 -4.46 -6.93
N PRO A 279 -11.40 -4.94 -7.92
CA PRO A 279 -10.35 -4.14 -8.54
C PRO A 279 -10.93 -2.92 -9.26
N LEU A 280 -10.15 -1.84 -9.33
CA LEU A 280 -10.51 -0.69 -10.13
C LEU A 280 -10.53 -1.08 -11.61
N SER A 281 -11.59 -0.70 -12.31
CA SER A 281 -11.79 -0.97 -13.74
C SER A 281 -10.57 -0.62 -14.60
N ALA A 282 -10.30 -1.40 -15.63
CA ALA A 282 -9.27 -1.11 -16.62
C ALA A 282 -9.52 0.21 -17.36
N ASN A 283 -10.79 0.64 -17.48
CA ASN A 283 -11.17 1.92 -18.08
C ASN A 283 -10.76 3.12 -17.20
N ALA A 284 -10.69 2.93 -15.89
CA ALA A 284 -10.32 3.97 -14.92
C ALA A 284 -8.86 3.88 -14.46
N SER A 285 -8.13 2.81 -14.82
CA SER A 285 -6.77 2.55 -14.35
C SER A 285 -5.89 1.94 -15.45
N ARG A 286 -4.70 1.46 -15.09
CA ARG A 286 -3.81 0.69 -15.98
C ARG A 286 -4.10 -0.82 -15.96
N GLY A 287 -5.11 -1.25 -15.20
CA GLY A 287 -5.37 -2.66 -14.95
C GLY A 287 -4.45 -3.29 -13.90
N ASP A 288 -3.57 -2.52 -13.26
CA ASP A 288 -2.66 -3.06 -12.24
C ASP A 288 -3.43 -3.75 -11.10
N GLN A 289 -4.56 -3.16 -10.66
CA GLN A 289 -5.38 -3.76 -9.60
C GLN A 289 -6.03 -5.08 -10.02
N ILE A 290 -6.43 -5.22 -11.29
CA ILE A 290 -6.99 -6.48 -11.81
C ILE A 290 -5.92 -7.57 -11.73
N LEU A 291 -4.71 -7.28 -12.19
CA LEU A 291 -3.58 -8.22 -12.15
C LEU A 291 -3.22 -8.60 -10.70
N ASN A 292 -3.15 -7.61 -9.80
CA ASN A 292 -2.90 -7.85 -8.38
C ASN A 292 -3.96 -8.79 -7.78
N ALA A 293 -5.25 -8.51 -8.04
CA ALA A 293 -6.37 -9.32 -7.56
C ALA A 293 -6.29 -10.77 -8.07
N ARG A 294 -6.06 -10.94 -9.37
CA ARG A 294 -5.96 -12.27 -10.00
C ARG A 294 -4.79 -13.09 -9.46
N SER A 295 -3.66 -12.44 -9.10
CA SER A 295 -2.54 -13.14 -8.46
C SER A 295 -2.92 -13.69 -7.08
N PHE A 296 -3.67 -12.92 -6.28
CA PHE A 296 -4.14 -13.36 -4.96
C PHE A 296 -5.25 -14.41 -5.05
N GLU A 297 -6.15 -14.28 -6.02
CA GLU A 297 -7.16 -15.29 -6.32
C GLU A 297 -6.53 -16.64 -6.68
N LYS A 298 -5.53 -16.62 -7.58
CA LYS A 298 -4.80 -17.84 -7.99
C LYS A 298 -4.08 -18.52 -6.82
N GLN A 299 -3.67 -17.77 -5.80
CA GLN A 299 -3.07 -18.31 -4.59
C GLN A 299 -4.12 -18.81 -3.57
N GLY A 300 -5.41 -18.64 -3.83
CA GLY A 300 -6.48 -18.98 -2.90
C GLY A 300 -6.64 -18.01 -1.72
N PHE A 301 -6.07 -16.81 -1.80
CA PHE A 301 -6.08 -15.82 -0.72
C PHE A 301 -7.32 -14.91 -0.74
N SER A 302 -7.97 -14.78 -1.91
CA SER A 302 -9.05 -13.82 -2.13
C SER A 302 -10.08 -14.36 -3.11
N MET A 303 -11.33 -13.91 -2.97
CA MET A 303 -12.28 -13.89 -4.07
C MET A 303 -12.15 -12.61 -4.86
N VAL A 304 -12.49 -12.63 -6.14
CA VAL A 304 -12.45 -11.47 -7.04
C VAL A 304 -13.78 -11.28 -7.74
N LEU A 305 -14.28 -10.05 -7.72
CA LEU A 305 -15.45 -9.63 -8.49
C LEU A 305 -15.08 -8.34 -9.24
N GLU A 306 -15.04 -8.40 -10.56
CA GLU A 306 -14.71 -7.22 -11.38
C GLU A 306 -15.86 -6.20 -11.31
N GLU A 307 -15.49 -4.93 -11.30
CA GLU A 307 -16.44 -3.81 -11.09
C GLU A 307 -17.55 -3.79 -12.14
N GLU A 308 -17.24 -4.17 -13.37
CA GLU A 308 -18.19 -4.27 -14.49
C GLU A 308 -19.19 -5.43 -14.37
N GLU A 309 -18.89 -6.40 -13.52
CA GLU A 309 -19.74 -7.59 -13.33
C GLU A 309 -20.65 -7.48 -12.10
N ILE A 310 -20.59 -6.38 -11.36
CA ILE A 310 -21.36 -6.21 -10.14
C ILE A 310 -22.83 -6.03 -10.47
N THR A 311 -23.64 -6.94 -9.95
CA THR A 311 -25.08 -6.76 -9.72
C THR A 311 -25.36 -6.87 -8.23
N ASP A 312 -26.48 -6.31 -7.77
CA ASP A 312 -26.83 -6.35 -6.35
C ASP A 312 -26.92 -7.81 -5.85
N GLU A 313 -27.55 -8.71 -6.63
CA GLU A 313 -27.66 -10.14 -6.34
C GLU A 313 -26.28 -10.82 -6.30
N LYS A 314 -25.46 -10.64 -7.36
CA LYS A 314 -24.12 -11.27 -7.46
C LYS A 314 -23.20 -10.83 -6.32
N LEU A 315 -23.26 -9.55 -5.94
CA LEU A 315 -22.45 -9.03 -4.84
C LEU A 315 -22.87 -9.66 -3.51
N LEU A 316 -24.19 -9.73 -3.24
CA LEU A 316 -24.72 -10.33 -2.01
C LEU A 316 -24.33 -11.80 -1.91
N ASP A 317 -24.57 -12.58 -2.98
CA ASP A 317 -24.22 -14.00 -3.05
C ASP A 317 -22.71 -14.21 -2.84
N THR A 318 -21.86 -13.37 -3.47
CA THR A 318 -20.41 -13.48 -3.33
C THR A 318 -19.96 -13.21 -1.89
N ILE A 319 -20.60 -12.27 -1.19
CA ILE A 319 -20.31 -11.98 0.22
C ILE A 319 -20.66 -13.18 1.11
N HIS A 320 -21.83 -13.81 0.90
CA HIS A 320 -22.21 -15.01 1.65
C HIS A 320 -21.27 -16.18 1.35
N GLN A 321 -20.93 -16.42 0.08
CA GLN A 321 -19.96 -17.44 -0.29
C GLN A 321 -18.58 -17.22 0.34
N LEU A 322 -18.11 -15.97 0.38
CA LEU A 322 -16.86 -15.63 1.06
C LEU A 322 -16.93 -15.97 2.55
N TYR A 323 -18.02 -15.60 3.21
CA TYR A 323 -18.20 -15.87 4.64
C TYR A 323 -18.27 -17.35 4.94
N ASP A 324 -19.04 -18.11 4.15
CA ASP A 324 -19.22 -19.56 4.32
C ASP A 324 -17.89 -20.33 4.13
N ASN A 325 -17.05 -19.86 3.20
CA ASN A 325 -15.75 -20.47 2.89
C ASN A 325 -14.57 -19.79 3.60
N ARG A 326 -14.80 -18.88 4.55
CA ARG A 326 -13.74 -18.03 5.15
C ARG A 326 -12.56 -18.80 5.70
N HIS A 327 -12.79 -19.96 6.30
CA HIS A 327 -11.71 -20.77 6.89
C HIS A 327 -10.74 -21.30 5.84
N SER A 328 -11.18 -21.61 4.63
CA SER A 328 -10.28 -22.04 3.55
C SER A 328 -9.34 -20.92 3.11
N PHE A 329 -9.81 -19.67 3.11
CA PHE A 329 -8.95 -18.50 2.82
C PHE A 329 -7.96 -18.22 3.95
N GLU A 330 -8.40 -18.34 5.22
CA GLU A 330 -7.53 -18.22 6.39
C GLU A 330 -6.40 -19.27 6.36
N GLU A 331 -6.75 -20.54 6.08
CA GLU A 331 -5.79 -21.63 5.96
C GLU A 331 -4.81 -21.41 4.80
N ALA A 332 -5.29 -20.99 3.63
CA ALA A 332 -4.45 -20.72 2.47
C ALA A 332 -3.45 -19.57 2.75
N MET A 333 -3.92 -18.47 3.36
CA MET A 333 -3.04 -17.36 3.74
C MET A 333 -2.04 -17.76 4.83
N SER A 334 -2.45 -18.61 5.79
CA SER A 334 -1.55 -19.09 6.86
C SER A 334 -0.51 -20.10 6.35
N ALA A 335 -0.87 -20.94 5.38
CA ALA A 335 0.03 -21.89 4.73
C ALA A 335 0.99 -21.19 3.75
N GLY A 336 0.58 -20.03 3.22
CA GLY A 336 1.45 -19.17 2.41
C GLY A 336 2.70 -18.82 3.21
N LYS A 337 3.88 -18.85 2.56
CA LYS A 337 5.10 -18.38 3.22
C LYS A 337 4.94 -16.89 3.53
N GLN A 338 4.50 -16.57 4.76
CA GLN A 338 4.64 -15.22 5.28
C GLN A 338 6.12 -14.86 5.28
N MET A 339 6.54 -14.11 4.27
CA MET A 339 7.87 -13.53 4.28
C MET A 339 7.86 -12.39 5.29
N ASP A 340 8.76 -12.47 6.27
CA ASP A 340 9.06 -11.31 7.10
C ASP A 340 9.73 -10.24 6.22
N SER A 341 8.87 -9.52 5.49
CA SER A 341 9.29 -8.54 4.49
C SER A 341 10.19 -7.46 5.08
N ILE A 342 9.94 -7.07 6.34
CA ILE A 342 10.73 -6.05 7.03
C ILE A 342 12.14 -6.55 7.25
N HIS A 343 12.31 -7.71 7.89
CA HIS A 343 13.64 -8.27 8.15
C HIS A 343 14.37 -8.64 6.86
N HIS A 344 13.66 -9.15 5.85
CA HIS A 344 14.25 -9.48 4.57
C HIS A 344 14.80 -8.23 3.86
N ILE A 345 14.01 -7.14 3.81
CA ILE A 345 14.47 -5.88 3.20
C ILE A 345 15.62 -5.26 4.00
N VAL A 346 15.55 -5.30 5.33
CA VAL A 346 16.64 -4.79 6.18
C VAL A 346 17.94 -5.60 5.99
N SER A 347 17.86 -6.93 5.86
CA SER A 347 19.02 -7.77 5.52
C SER A 347 19.63 -7.38 4.18
N LEU A 348 18.83 -7.17 3.13
CA LEU A 348 19.31 -6.70 1.83
C LEU A 348 19.98 -5.30 1.92
N ILE A 349 19.44 -4.42 2.76
CA ILE A 349 20.05 -3.11 3.04
C ILE A 349 21.43 -3.30 3.67
N GLU A 350 21.53 -4.16 4.66
CA GLU A 350 22.82 -4.44 5.34
C GLU A 350 23.85 -5.07 4.42
N GLU A 351 23.46 -6.03 3.59
CA GLU A 351 24.34 -6.62 2.55
C GLU A 351 24.88 -5.53 1.60
N CYS A 352 24.02 -4.63 1.13
CA CYS A 352 24.43 -3.52 0.25
C CYS A 352 25.37 -2.52 0.94
N VAL A 353 25.22 -2.29 2.25
CA VAL A 353 26.11 -1.42 3.02
C VAL A 353 27.47 -2.07 3.25
N LEU A 354 27.49 -3.39 3.49
CA LEU A 354 28.75 -4.15 3.70
C LEU A 354 29.54 -4.31 2.41
N SER A 355 28.88 -4.55 1.27
CA SER A 355 29.54 -4.70 -0.04
C SER A 355 30.17 -3.42 -0.58
N LYS A 356 29.85 -2.26 0.02
CA LYS A 356 30.45 -0.96 -0.34
C LYS A 356 31.79 -0.70 0.36
N LYS A 357 32.07 -1.42 1.45
CA LYS A 357 33.34 -1.34 2.20
C LYS A 357 34.42 -2.20 1.54
#